data_77b5c9f66c547edd93bd129f69e30ab0
#
_entry.id   77b5c9f66c547edd93bd129f69e30ab0
#
_cell.length_a   1.000
_cell.length_b   1.000
_cell.length_c   1.000
_cell.angle_alpha   90.00
_cell.angle_beta   90.00
_cell.angle_gamma   90.00
#
_symmetry.space_group_name_H-M   'P 1'
#
loop_
_entity.id
_entity.type
_entity.pdbx_description
1 polymer ?
#
loop_
_entity_poly.entity_id
_entity_poly.type
_entity_poly.pdbx_seq_one_letter_code
_entity_poly.pdbx_strand_id
1 'polypeptide(L)'
;MKKTELFNINVSDTFKVGGIEFIKFNQNGDKVTAVAKDIVFNSEFGSDNDFAKSKVLKRLEEEILPRIADEIGMDNIFDITTDLTTLDGLKPYDEMTSKISLPTFDFYRANVAIFDKYKVNKWWWLATPDTAQPHYNPTWIVCVSPSGDFSSDSYDRSNGVRPLLIFNSSIFVSCEE
;
A
#
# COMPACT_ATOMS: atom_id res chain seq x y z
N MET A 1 6.73 25.15 2.22
CA MET A 1 5.72 24.14 1.78
C MET A 1 4.43 24.87 1.43
N LYS A 2 3.96 24.67 0.23
CA LYS A 2 2.70 25.22 -0.25
C LYS A 2 1.57 24.24 0.11
N LYS A 3 0.42 24.77 0.54
CA LYS A 3 -0.81 23.95 0.69
C LYS A 3 -1.69 24.13 -0.53
N THR A 4 -2.20 23.02 -1.04
CA THR A 4 -3.13 22.99 -2.18
C THR A 4 -4.13 21.86 -1.99
N GLU A 5 -5.26 21.92 -2.69
CA GLU A 5 -6.15 20.77 -2.76
C GLU A 5 -5.47 19.60 -3.47
N LEU A 6 -5.67 18.39 -2.98
CA LEU A 6 -5.11 17.17 -3.57
C LEU A 6 -5.53 16.99 -5.04
N PHE A 7 -6.70 17.48 -5.39
CA PHE A 7 -7.18 17.54 -6.78
C PHE A 7 -6.14 18.16 -7.73
N ASN A 8 -5.42 19.20 -7.29
CA ASN A 8 -4.48 19.96 -8.11
C ASN A 8 -3.07 19.30 -8.21
N ILE A 9 -2.81 18.24 -7.46
CA ILE A 9 -1.56 17.48 -7.58
C ILE A 9 -1.66 16.59 -8.82
N ASN A 10 -0.63 16.59 -9.65
CA ASN A 10 -0.62 15.72 -10.83
C ASN A 10 -0.40 14.25 -10.46
N VAL A 11 -0.90 13.36 -11.30
CA VAL A 11 -0.53 11.92 -11.20
C VAL A 11 0.98 11.80 -11.33
N SER A 12 1.56 10.92 -10.53
CA SER A 12 3.01 10.70 -10.41
C SER A 12 3.77 11.77 -9.60
N ASP A 13 3.11 12.84 -9.15
CA ASP A 13 3.71 13.78 -8.20
C ASP A 13 3.41 13.38 -6.75
N THR A 14 4.09 14.03 -5.80
CA THR A 14 3.99 13.69 -4.38
C THR A 14 3.33 14.77 -3.54
N PHE A 15 2.79 14.37 -2.41
CA PHE A 15 2.17 15.24 -1.41
C PHE A 15 2.35 14.64 -0.01
N LYS A 16 2.18 15.46 1.03
CA LYS A 16 2.36 15.04 2.43
C LYS A 16 1.05 15.12 3.21
N VAL A 17 0.76 14.05 3.95
CA VAL A 17 -0.33 13.96 4.94
C VAL A 17 0.15 13.12 6.11
N GLY A 18 -0.13 13.55 7.34
CA GLY A 18 0.25 12.82 8.56
C GLY A 18 1.76 12.64 8.73
N GLY A 19 2.55 13.55 8.15
CA GLY A 19 4.01 13.44 8.15
C GLY A 19 4.57 12.38 7.20
N ILE A 20 3.74 11.80 6.33
CA ILE A 20 4.12 10.79 5.34
C ILE A 20 3.98 11.39 3.95
N GLU A 21 4.99 11.19 3.11
CA GLU A 21 4.96 11.56 1.70
C GLU A 21 4.32 10.43 0.89
N PHE A 22 3.31 10.77 0.09
CA PHE A 22 2.58 9.87 -0.79
C PHE A 22 2.80 10.24 -2.25
N ILE A 23 2.75 9.24 -3.12
CA ILE A 23 2.73 9.38 -4.57
C ILE A 23 1.28 9.28 -5.02
N LYS A 24 0.80 10.25 -5.82
CA LYS A 24 -0.53 10.16 -6.45
C LYS A 24 -0.48 9.23 -7.66
N PHE A 25 -1.22 8.13 -7.61
CA PHE A 25 -1.26 7.13 -8.69
C PHE A 25 -2.39 7.36 -9.69
N ASN A 26 -3.55 7.75 -9.20
CA ASN A 26 -4.70 8.05 -10.06
C ASN A 26 -5.71 8.93 -9.35
N GLN A 27 -6.67 9.42 -10.12
CA GLN A 27 -7.84 10.12 -9.60
C GLN A 27 -9.06 9.67 -10.40
N ASN A 28 -10.08 9.23 -9.67
CA ASN A 28 -11.38 8.86 -10.22
C ASN A 28 -12.46 9.62 -9.47
N GLY A 29 -12.91 10.74 -10.05
CA GLY A 29 -13.83 11.67 -9.39
C GLY A 29 -13.22 12.26 -8.13
N ASP A 30 -13.86 12.05 -6.99
CA ASP A 30 -13.40 12.51 -5.67
C ASP A 30 -12.41 11.57 -4.98
N LYS A 31 -12.04 10.45 -5.62
CA LYS A 31 -11.14 9.43 -5.07
C LYS A 31 -9.76 9.52 -5.67
N VAL A 32 -8.75 9.70 -4.83
CA VAL A 32 -7.33 9.70 -5.19
C VAL A 32 -6.66 8.50 -4.54
N THR A 33 -6.15 7.58 -5.36
CA THR A 33 -5.35 6.47 -4.87
C THR A 33 -3.89 6.89 -4.76
N ALA A 34 -3.30 6.65 -3.59
CA ALA A 34 -1.92 7.00 -3.31
C ALA A 34 -1.21 5.90 -2.52
N VAL A 35 0.10 5.80 -2.73
CA VAL A 35 0.99 4.88 -2.01
C VAL A 35 2.11 5.68 -1.37
N ALA A 36 2.50 5.32 -0.15
CA ALA A 36 3.63 5.95 0.51
C ALA A 36 4.90 5.86 -0.36
N LYS A 37 5.56 7.00 -0.53
CA LYS A 37 6.79 7.09 -1.34
C LYS A 37 7.92 6.25 -0.74
N ASP A 38 8.08 6.33 0.57
CA ASP A 38 9.11 5.62 1.30
C ASP A 38 8.51 4.55 2.23
N ILE A 39 9.36 3.68 2.74
CA ILE A 39 9.00 2.68 3.74
C ILE A 39 8.64 3.38 5.04
N VAL A 40 7.45 3.11 5.56
CA VAL A 40 6.98 3.69 6.84
C VAL A 40 7.45 2.92 8.05
N PHE A 41 7.62 1.62 7.93
CA PHE A 41 8.28 0.72 8.90
C PHE A 41 8.66 -0.60 8.21
N ASN A 42 9.52 -1.38 8.88
CA ASN A 42 9.81 -2.76 8.49
C ASN A 42 9.09 -3.72 9.43
N SER A 43 8.58 -4.82 8.90
CA SER A 43 7.84 -5.81 9.69
C SER A 43 7.88 -7.19 9.07
N GLU A 44 7.82 -8.22 9.91
CA GLU A 44 7.31 -9.52 9.52
C GLU A 44 5.88 -9.35 8.98
N PHE A 45 5.48 -10.21 8.03
CA PHE A 45 4.12 -10.12 7.48
C PHE A 45 3.06 -10.56 8.49
N GLY A 46 3.28 -11.70 9.11
CA GLY A 46 2.35 -12.26 10.09
C GLY A 46 2.68 -13.70 10.43
N SER A 47 1.68 -14.54 10.61
CA SER A 47 1.81 -15.98 10.88
C SER A 47 1.37 -16.87 9.71
N ASP A 48 0.87 -16.28 8.65
CA ASP A 48 0.52 -16.91 7.37
C ASP A 48 0.55 -15.84 6.25
N ASN A 49 0.03 -16.17 5.06
CA ASN A 49 -0.03 -15.23 3.94
C ASN A 49 -1.39 -14.56 3.73
N ASP A 50 -2.26 -14.58 4.73
CA ASP A 50 -3.53 -13.86 4.72
C ASP A 50 -3.32 -12.41 5.21
N PHE A 51 -3.37 -11.46 4.29
CA PHE A 51 -3.20 -10.04 4.63
C PHE A 51 -4.23 -9.54 5.64
N ALA A 52 -5.46 -10.04 5.61
CA ALA A 52 -6.50 -9.62 6.55
C ALA A 52 -6.16 -9.93 8.02
N LYS A 53 -5.34 -10.95 8.26
CA LYS A 53 -4.87 -11.37 9.60
C LYS A 53 -3.41 -10.97 9.87
N SER A 54 -2.80 -10.20 8.98
CA SER A 54 -1.39 -9.89 9.04
C SER A 54 -1.03 -8.93 10.17
N LYS A 55 0.18 -9.07 10.68
CA LYS A 55 0.82 -8.10 11.59
C LYS A 55 1.00 -6.74 10.90
N VAL A 56 1.26 -6.76 9.60
CA VAL A 56 1.41 -5.53 8.79
C VAL A 56 0.13 -4.70 8.80
N LEU A 57 -1.02 -5.30 8.51
CA LEU A 57 -2.30 -4.58 8.51
C LEU A 57 -2.61 -4.02 9.91
N LYS A 58 -2.43 -4.84 10.95
CA LYS A 58 -2.64 -4.39 12.33
C LYS A 58 -1.80 -3.16 12.67
N ARG A 59 -0.51 -3.18 12.34
CA ARG A 59 0.38 -2.05 12.57
C ARG A 59 0.00 -0.82 11.73
N LEU A 60 -0.42 -1.01 10.50
CA LEU A 60 -0.92 0.09 9.66
C LEU A 60 -2.15 0.77 10.27
N GLU A 61 -3.08 0.00 10.79
CA GLU A 61 -4.30 0.51 11.42
C GLU A 61 -4.03 1.17 12.78
N GLU A 62 -3.09 0.68 13.55
CA GLU A 62 -2.76 1.19 14.89
C GLU A 62 -1.75 2.35 14.87
N GLU A 63 -0.77 2.34 13.96
CA GLU A 63 0.38 3.25 13.99
C GLU A 63 0.33 4.33 12.88
N ILE A 64 -0.23 4.03 11.72
CA ILE A 64 -0.19 4.90 10.54
C ILE A 64 -1.53 5.59 10.29
N LEU A 65 -2.63 4.84 10.24
CA LEU A 65 -3.95 5.38 9.96
C LEU A 65 -4.35 6.51 10.93
N PRO A 66 -4.13 6.42 12.25
CA PRO A 66 -4.47 7.50 13.18
C PRO A 66 -3.72 8.81 12.87
N ARG A 67 -2.45 8.75 12.48
CA ARG A 67 -1.66 9.95 12.14
C ARG A 67 -2.24 10.69 10.93
N ILE A 68 -2.74 9.94 9.95
CA ILE A 68 -3.36 10.50 8.76
C ILE A 68 -4.73 11.08 9.10
N ALA A 69 -5.55 10.31 9.82
CA ALA A 69 -6.90 10.71 10.23
C ALA A 69 -6.89 11.95 11.15
N ASP A 70 -5.89 12.10 12.00
CA ASP A 70 -5.73 13.28 12.87
C ASP A 70 -5.54 14.58 12.08
N GLU A 71 -4.90 14.51 10.91
CA GLU A 71 -4.68 15.68 10.06
C GLU A 71 -5.88 16.01 9.17
N ILE A 72 -6.49 15.02 8.54
CA ILE A 72 -7.50 15.23 7.49
C ILE A 72 -8.91 14.78 7.85
N GLY A 73 -9.08 14.04 8.93
CA GLY A 73 -10.33 13.40 9.34
C GLY A 73 -10.55 12.05 8.66
N MET A 74 -11.11 11.09 9.41
CA MET A 74 -11.40 9.73 8.91
C MET A 74 -12.39 9.73 7.74
N ASP A 75 -13.33 10.69 7.71
CA ASP A 75 -14.32 10.81 6.63
C ASP A 75 -13.71 11.14 5.26
N ASN A 76 -12.48 11.64 5.24
CA ASN A 76 -11.73 11.94 4.02
C ASN A 76 -10.85 10.77 3.54
N ILE A 77 -10.94 9.62 4.20
CA ILE A 77 -10.28 8.37 3.83
C ILE A 77 -11.35 7.37 3.42
N PHE A 78 -11.35 6.96 2.16
CA PHE A 78 -12.32 6.00 1.64
C PHE A 78 -11.96 4.56 1.98
N ASP A 79 -12.97 3.68 2.01
CA ASP A 79 -12.77 2.26 2.12
C ASP A 79 -12.09 1.69 0.86
N ILE A 80 -11.20 0.74 1.08
CA ILE A 80 -10.47 0.02 0.04
C ILE A 80 -10.94 -1.44 0.08
N THR A 81 -11.36 -1.96 -1.06
CA THR A 81 -11.56 -3.40 -1.24
C THR A 81 -10.29 -3.99 -1.83
N THR A 82 -9.64 -4.88 -1.08
CA THR A 82 -8.39 -5.55 -1.49
C THR A 82 -8.71 -6.98 -1.90
N ASP A 83 -8.43 -7.29 -3.17
CA ASP A 83 -8.53 -8.65 -3.71
C ASP A 83 -7.30 -9.45 -3.27
N LEU A 84 -7.52 -10.54 -2.54
CA LEU A 84 -6.48 -11.43 -2.03
C LEU A 84 -6.30 -12.71 -2.87
N THR A 85 -6.71 -12.67 -4.12
CA THR A 85 -6.38 -13.74 -5.09
C THR A 85 -4.86 -13.93 -5.11
N THR A 86 -4.42 -15.18 -4.99
CA THR A 86 -2.99 -15.52 -5.01
C THR A 86 -2.35 -15.21 -6.36
N LEU A 87 -1.02 -15.13 -6.39
CA LEU A 87 -0.28 -14.89 -7.64
C LEU A 87 -0.57 -15.96 -8.70
N ASP A 88 -0.81 -17.19 -8.30
CA ASP A 88 -1.17 -18.30 -9.18
C ASP A 88 -2.69 -18.47 -9.41
N GLY A 89 -3.50 -17.49 -9.00
CA GLY A 89 -4.92 -17.39 -9.34
C GLY A 89 -5.89 -18.12 -8.43
N LEU A 90 -5.45 -18.62 -7.27
CA LEU A 90 -6.31 -19.26 -6.28
C LEU A 90 -6.99 -18.21 -5.38
N LYS A 91 -8.13 -18.57 -4.80
CA LYS A 91 -8.92 -17.69 -3.92
C LYS A 91 -9.16 -18.33 -2.54
N PRO A 92 -8.09 -18.55 -1.73
CA PRO A 92 -8.23 -19.14 -0.40
C PRO A 92 -8.83 -18.17 0.61
N TYR A 93 -8.74 -16.87 0.34
CA TYR A 93 -9.19 -15.77 1.19
C TYR A 93 -10.26 -14.96 0.48
N ASP A 94 -11.20 -14.44 1.25
CA ASP A 94 -12.17 -13.49 0.74
C ASP A 94 -11.53 -12.12 0.49
N GLU A 95 -12.20 -11.28 -0.30
CA GLU A 95 -11.89 -9.85 -0.37
C GLU A 95 -11.98 -9.24 1.03
N MET A 96 -11.08 -8.31 1.31
CA MET A 96 -11.14 -7.55 2.55
C MET A 96 -11.41 -6.07 2.28
N THR A 97 -12.10 -5.42 3.21
CA THR A 97 -12.35 -3.98 3.17
C THR A 97 -11.65 -3.31 4.36
N SER A 98 -10.89 -2.26 4.11
CA SER A 98 -10.17 -1.50 5.12
C SER A 98 -9.97 -0.05 4.70
N LYS A 99 -9.60 0.83 5.63
CA LYS A 99 -9.24 2.24 5.35
C LYS A 99 -7.79 2.41 4.90
N ILE A 100 -6.94 1.42 5.16
CA ILE A 100 -5.53 1.40 4.79
C ILE A 100 -5.14 -0.01 4.36
N SER A 101 -4.35 -0.12 3.31
CA SER A 101 -3.98 -1.42 2.73
C SER A 101 -2.55 -1.40 2.22
N LEU A 102 -2.16 -2.45 1.52
CA LEU A 102 -0.95 -2.52 0.69
C LEU A 102 -1.34 -2.58 -0.78
N PRO A 103 -0.44 -2.18 -1.70
CA PRO A 103 -0.63 -2.48 -3.11
C PRO A 103 -0.72 -4.00 -3.33
N THR A 104 -1.65 -4.42 -4.19
CA THR A 104 -1.67 -5.79 -4.73
C THR A 104 -0.64 -5.94 -5.86
N PHE A 105 -0.34 -7.17 -6.24
CA PHE A 105 0.49 -7.42 -7.42
C PHE A 105 -0.13 -6.85 -8.70
N ASP A 106 -1.45 -6.94 -8.85
CA ASP A 106 -2.16 -6.36 -9.99
C ASP A 106 -2.00 -4.85 -10.05
N PHE A 107 -2.12 -4.17 -8.92
CA PHE A 107 -1.89 -2.73 -8.84
C PHE A 107 -0.42 -2.39 -9.16
N TYR A 108 0.53 -3.14 -8.62
CA TYR A 108 1.96 -2.93 -8.88
C TYR A 108 2.28 -3.05 -10.37
N ARG A 109 1.89 -4.15 -11.01
CA ARG A 109 2.20 -4.38 -12.43
C ARG A 109 1.51 -3.38 -13.37
N ALA A 110 0.31 -2.91 -13.01
CA ALA A 110 -0.41 -1.89 -13.78
C ALA A 110 0.22 -0.50 -13.67
N ASN A 111 1.03 -0.23 -12.65
CA ASN A 111 1.61 1.07 -12.32
C ASN A 111 3.14 1.05 -12.24
N VAL A 112 3.80 0.10 -12.85
CA VAL A 112 5.27 -0.08 -12.81
C VAL A 112 6.01 1.20 -13.17
N ALA A 113 5.55 1.95 -14.18
CA ALA A 113 6.21 3.17 -14.62
C ALA A 113 6.28 4.25 -13.51
N ILE A 114 5.25 4.35 -12.66
CA ILE A 114 5.25 5.28 -11.53
C ILE A 114 6.14 4.73 -10.41
N PHE A 115 6.03 3.45 -10.08
CA PHE A 115 6.89 2.84 -9.06
C PHE A 115 8.38 2.93 -9.40
N ASP A 116 8.73 2.81 -10.67
CA ASP A 116 10.12 2.92 -11.14
C ASP A 116 10.74 4.31 -10.89
N LYS A 117 9.94 5.36 -10.83
CA LYS A 117 10.41 6.70 -10.45
C LYS A 117 10.77 6.81 -8.97
N TYR A 118 10.22 5.95 -8.13
CA TYR A 118 10.29 6.03 -6.67
C TYR A 118 10.72 4.70 -6.05
N LYS A 119 11.76 4.09 -6.60
CA LYS A 119 12.34 2.88 -6.04
C LYS A 119 12.88 3.15 -4.63
N VAL A 120 12.70 2.17 -3.75
CA VAL A 120 13.23 2.20 -2.38
C VAL A 120 14.39 1.22 -2.24
N ASN A 121 15.32 1.48 -1.35
CA ASN A 121 16.54 0.68 -1.18
C ASN A 121 16.35 -0.52 -0.25
N LYS A 122 15.15 -1.11 -0.25
CA LYS A 122 14.80 -2.30 0.52
C LYS A 122 13.72 -3.11 -0.20
N TRP A 123 13.64 -4.39 0.13
CA TRP A 123 12.48 -5.22 -0.22
C TRP A 123 11.26 -4.73 0.53
N TRP A 124 10.08 -4.79 -0.10
CA TRP A 124 8.84 -4.37 0.52
C TRP A 124 7.65 -5.25 0.12
N TRP A 125 6.71 -5.41 1.05
CA TRP A 125 5.56 -6.28 0.91
C TRP A 125 4.50 -5.74 -0.05
N LEU A 126 3.90 -6.66 -0.83
CA LEU A 126 2.58 -6.48 -1.44
C LEU A 126 1.53 -7.23 -0.60
N ALA A 127 0.23 -6.99 -0.89
CA ALA A 127 -0.86 -7.69 -0.20
C ALA A 127 -1.09 -9.12 -0.73
N THR A 128 -0.58 -9.45 -1.91
CA THR A 128 -0.89 -10.65 -2.66
C THR A 128 -0.16 -11.88 -2.10
N PRO A 129 -0.89 -12.94 -1.70
CA PRO A 129 -0.27 -14.23 -1.37
C PRO A 129 0.36 -14.86 -2.62
N ASP A 130 1.49 -15.53 -2.45
CA ASP A 130 2.13 -16.22 -3.58
C ASP A 130 1.30 -17.40 -4.08
N THR A 131 0.99 -18.32 -3.19
CA THR A 131 0.14 -19.48 -3.46
C THR A 131 -0.58 -19.94 -2.19
N ALA A 132 -1.66 -20.69 -2.38
CA ALA A 132 -2.34 -21.43 -1.30
C ALA A 132 -2.31 -22.95 -1.52
N GLN A 133 -1.55 -23.43 -2.50
CA GLN A 133 -1.45 -24.87 -2.76
C GLN A 133 -0.67 -25.57 -1.64
N PRO A 134 -1.18 -26.70 -1.10
CA PRO A 134 -0.56 -27.37 0.04
C PRO A 134 0.87 -27.84 -0.20
N HIS A 135 1.26 -28.05 -1.46
CA HIS A 135 2.59 -28.53 -1.85
C HIS A 135 3.66 -27.45 -1.88
N TYR A 136 3.26 -26.17 -1.86
CA TYR A 136 4.14 -25.01 -2.07
C TYR A 136 4.18 -24.08 -0.87
N ASN A 137 4.18 -24.57 0.33
CA ASN A 137 4.29 -23.78 1.54
C ASN A 137 3.46 -22.46 1.49
N PRO A 138 2.18 -22.45 1.93
CA PRO A 138 1.25 -21.33 1.78
C PRO A 138 1.58 -20.12 2.68
N THR A 139 2.86 -19.91 2.97
CA THR A 139 3.34 -18.87 3.90
C THR A 139 4.12 -17.76 3.21
N TRP A 140 4.17 -17.79 1.88
CA TRP A 140 4.92 -16.80 1.11
C TRP A 140 4.00 -15.71 0.55
N ILE A 141 4.51 -14.50 0.57
CA ILE A 141 3.83 -13.30 0.10
C ILE A 141 4.66 -12.62 -0.98
N VAL A 142 4.02 -12.09 -2.00
CA VAL A 142 4.70 -11.34 -3.05
C VAL A 142 5.33 -10.08 -2.47
N CYS A 143 6.54 -9.79 -2.89
CA CYS A 143 7.31 -8.62 -2.49
C CYS A 143 8.05 -8.01 -3.69
N VAL A 144 8.52 -6.80 -3.53
CA VAL A 144 9.25 -6.06 -4.55
C VAL A 144 10.67 -5.78 -4.06
N SER A 145 11.65 -6.01 -4.93
CA SER A 145 13.07 -5.78 -4.66
C SER A 145 13.45 -4.30 -4.79
N PRO A 146 14.65 -3.90 -4.30
CA PRO A 146 15.18 -2.56 -4.55
C PRO A 146 15.34 -2.18 -6.04
N SER A 147 15.53 -3.16 -6.91
CA SER A 147 15.60 -2.95 -8.37
C SER A 147 14.23 -2.83 -9.05
N GLY A 148 13.14 -3.11 -8.32
CA GLY A 148 11.77 -3.06 -8.86
C GLY A 148 11.25 -4.39 -9.39
N ASP A 149 12.02 -5.49 -9.28
CA ASP A 149 11.56 -6.82 -9.64
C ASP A 149 10.66 -7.38 -8.56
N PHE A 150 9.64 -8.14 -8.94
CA PHE A 150 8.84 -8.85 -7.95
C PHE A 150 9.41 -10.25 -7.65
N SER A 151 9.16 -10.70 -6.44
CA SER A 151 9.50 -12.02 -5.95
C SER A 151 8.52 -12.40 -4.84
N SER A 152 8.85 -13.41 -4.06
CA SER A 152 8.08 -13.79 -2.87
C SER A 152 9.02 -14.07 -1.71
N ASP A 153 8.54 -13.83 -0.50
CA ASP A 153 9.28 -14.08 0.73
C ASP A 153 8.38 -14.69 1.81
N SER A 154 8.98 -15.40 2.75
CA SER A 154 8.24 -16.02 3.85
C SER A 154 7.67 -14.98 4.81
N TYR A 155 6.51 -15.28 5.39
CA TYR A 155 5.78 -14.42 6.32
C TYR A 155 6.60 -13.94 7.53
N ASP A 156 7.62 -14.70 7.93
CA ASP A 156 8.47 -14.42 9.09
C ASP A 156 9.71 -13.57 8.78
N ARG A 157 9.86 -13.15 7.54
CA ARG A 157 10.91 -12.22 7.14
C ARG A 157 10.47 -10.77 7.36
N SER A 158 11.44 -9.92 7.70
CA SER A 158 11.20 -8.49 7.87
C SER A 158 11.45 -7.75 6.56
N ASN A 159 10.38 -7.22 5.99
CA ASN A 159 10.44 -6.38 4.78
C ASN A 159 9.77 -5.03 5.02
N GLY A 160 10.01 -4.09 4.14
CA GLY A 160 9.44 -2.76 4.20
C GLY A 160 7.95 -2.73 3.92
N VAL A 161 7.29 -1.70 4.43
CA VAL A 161 5.85 -1.48 4.27
C VAL A 161 5.62 -0.10 3.67
N ARG A 162 4.90 -0.07 2.54
CA ARG A 162 4.47 1.13 1.83
C ARG A 162 2.95 1.11 1.67
N PRO A 163 2.20 1.73 2.59
CA PRO A 163 0.74 1.65 2.57
C PRO A 163 0.12 2.36 1.37
N LEU A 164 -1.04 1.82 0.97
CA LEU A 164 -1.94 2.38 -0.02
C LEU A 164 -3.19 2.91 0.69
N LEU A 165 -3.60 4.13 0.33
CA LEU A 165 -4.85 4.76 0.78
C LEU A 165 -5.60 5.38 -0.39
N ILE A 166 -6.91 5.58 -0.20
CA ILE A 166 -7.76 6.33 -1.11
C ILE A 166 -8.26 7.58 -0.36
N PHE A 167 -7.79 8.74 -0.80
CA PHE A 167 -8.11 10.04 -0.19
C PHE A 167 -9.22 10.77 -0.95
N ASN A 168 -9.97 11.59 -0.23
CA ASN A 168 -10.84 12.58 -0.85
C ASN A 168 -9.99 13.64 -1.57
N SER A 169 -10.30 13.90 -2.84
CA SER A 169 -9.55 14.84 -3.67
C SER A 169 -9.63 16.31 -3.20
N SER A 170 -10.61 16.64 -2.35
CA SER A 170 -10.81 18.00 -1.83
C SER A 170 -10.00 18.33 -0.58
N ILE A 171 -9.26 17.38 -0.01
CA ILE A 171 -8.39 17.66 1.15
C ILE A 171 -7.25 18.60 0.77
N PHE A 172 -6.83 19.43 1.73
CA PHE A 172 -5.64 20.27 1.58
C PHE A 172 -4.40 19.52 2.02
N VAL A 173 -3.40 19.46 1.16
CA VAL A 173 -2.15 18.73 1.37
C VAL A 173 -0.96 19.66 1.23
N SER A 174 0.17 19.29 1.82
CA SER A 174 1.44 19.98 1.61
C SER A 174 2.18 19.36 0.42
N CYS A 175 2.75 20.20 -0.44
CA CYS A 175 3.61 19.77 -1.55
C CYS A 175 4.93 20.57 -1.55
N GLU A 176 5.97 19.98 -2.12
CA GLU A 176 7.21 20.71 -2.43
C GLU A 176 6.96 21.60 -3.67
N GLU A 177 7.63 22.76 -3.71
CA GLU A 177 7.59 23.67 -4.86
C GLU A 177 8.46 23.13 -6.01
#